data_ff331aa123bad1c84b060b53f705a5cb
#
_entry.id   ff331aa123bad1c84b060b53f705a5cb
#
_cell.length_a   1.000
_cell.length_b   1.000
_cell.length_c   1.000
_cell.angle_alpha   90.00
_cell.angle_beta   90.00
_cell.angle_gamma   90.00
#
_symmetry.space_group_name_H-M   'P 1'
#
loop_
_entity.id
_entity.type
_entity.pdbx_description
1 polymer ?
#
loop_
_entity_poly.entity_id
_entity_poly.type
_entity_poly.pdbx_seq_one_letter_code
_entity_poly.pdbx_strand_id
1 'polypeptide(L)'
;MKPKKKILILLPDGVGLRNFAFTSFVEIGEQMGWEVIFWNHTPFDLEELGYKEITLEGSARPRTDLLKRAKIVAELNHFTKKFNDSVYQTYKFPSSKKAFKGKIKDGIVNVLIRTHKGEKGLQRLRKKMRSSERKGDYYKNCKAVLENENPDLVFCTNQRPVNAIAPLTAAQDLGIPTSTFIFSWDNLPKATMVVETDHYFVWSEYMRDELQRYYPSIAESQIHVTGTPQFEPQYDHSLSQSREDFFKEFGLDF
;
A
#
# COMPACT_ATOMS: atom_id res chain seq x y z
N MET A 1 -1.64 0.59 -35.17
CA MET A 1 -1.44 -0.14 -33.90
C MET A 1 -2.33 0.49 -32.84
N LYS A 2 -3.02 -0.30 -32.02
CA LYS A 2 -3.71 0.27 -30.84
C LYS A 2 -2.64 0.86 -29.92
N PRO A 3 -2.86 2.04 -29.32
CA PRO A 3 -1.93 2.58 -28.34
C PRO A 3 -1.73 1.56 -27.22
N LYS A 4 -0.49 1.39 -26.76
CA LYS A 4 -0.21 0.54 -25.59
C LYS A 4 -0.93 1.13 -24.38
N LYS A 5 -1.59 0.29 -23.60
CA LYS A 5 -2.10 0.71 -22.29
C LYS A 5 -0.95 0.98 -21.35
N LYS A 6 -1.07 2.00 -20.51
CA LYS A 6 -0.03 2.41 -19.57
C LYS A 6 -0.47 2.13 -18.13
N ILE A 7 0.40 1.49 -17.35
CA ILE A 7 0.21 1.27 -15.93
C ILE A 7 1.35 1.92 -15.13
N LEU A 8 0.99 2.72 -14.12
CA LEU A 8 1.94 3.19 -13.12
C LEU A 8 1.91 2.28 -11.90
N ILE A 9 3.04 1.65 -11.61
CA ILE A 9 3.25 0.82 -10.43
C ILE A 9 3.76 1.71 -9.29
N LEU A 10 2.84 2.12 -8.42
CA LEU A 10 3.17 2.96 -7.27
C LEU A 10 3.91 2.16 -6.20
N LEU A 11 5.16 2.55 -5.95
CA LEU A 11 6.03 2.04 -4.90
C LEU A 11 6.17 3.07 -3.77
N PRO A 12 5.24 3.14 -2.81
CA PRO A 12 5.31 4.12 -1.73
C PRO A 12 6.36 3.76 -0.66
N ASP A 13 6.88 2.54 -0.70
CA ASP A 13 7.99 2.01 0.10
C ASP A 13 8.62 0.79 -0.60
N GLY A 14 9.68 0.22 -0.01
CA GLY A 14 10.44 -0.90 -0.58
C GLY A 14 9.72 -2.26 -0.57
N VAL A 15 8.54 -2.38 0.04
CA VAL A 15 7.84 -3.68 0.12
C VAL A 15 7.42 -4.18 -1.26
N GLY A 16 7.02 -3.28 -2.15
CA GLY A 16 6.58 -3.61 -3.50
C GLY A 16 7.70 -4.10 -4.42
N LEU A 17 8.95 -3.75 -4.16
CA LEU A 17 10.09 -4.14 -5.00
C LEU A 17 10.18 -5.66 -5.16
N ARG A 18 10.19 -6.39 -4.03
CA ARG A 18 10.28 -7.85 -4.03
C ARG A 18 9.16 -8.52 -4.83
N ASN A 19 7.97 -7.93 -4.82
CA ASN A 19 6.79 -8.53 -5.44
C ASN A 19 6.67 -8.19 -6.93
N PHE A 20 7.20 -7.05 -7.36
CA PHE A 20 6.87 -6.51 -8.68
C PHE A 20 8.11 -6.12 -9.52
N ALA A 21 9.25 -5.80 -8.89
CA ALA A 21 10.48 -5.49 -9.63
C ALA A 21 11.40 -6.71 -9.77
N PHE A 22 11.37 -7.66 -8.82
CA PHE A 22 12.22 -8.86 -8.84
C PHE A 22 11.44 -10.13 -9.20
N THR A 23 10.41 -10.00 -10.04
CA THR A 23 9.57 -11.10 -10.53
C THR A 23 9.29 -10.90 -12.01
N SER A 24 8.67 -11.88 -12.67
CA SER A 24 8.26 -11.80 -14.07
C SER A 24 7.13 -10.79 -14.35
N PHE A 25 6.66 -10.04 -13.34
CA PHE A 25 5.49 -9.17 -13.46
C PHE A 25 5.60 -8.14 -14.59
N VAL A 26 6.77 -7.47 -14.70
CA VAL A 26 6.98 -6.45 -15.75
C VAL A 26 7.01 -7.09 -17.13
N GLU A 27 7.77 -8.18 -17.29
CA GLU A 27 7.89 -8.93 -18.56
C GLU A 27 6.52 -9.41 -19.05
N ILE A 28 5.74 -10.02 -18.17
CA ILE A 28 4.37 -10.47 -18.48
C ILE A 28 3.48 -9.28 -18.89
N GLY A 29 3.57 -8.17 -18.16
CA GLY A 29 2.83 -6.95 -18.47
C GLY A 29 3.14 -6.44 -19.88
N GLU A 30 4.41 -6.39 -20.25
CA GLU A 30 4.86 -5.96 -21.58
C GLU A 30 4.44 -6.91 -22.69
N GLN A 31 4.52 -8.22 -22.46
CA GLN A 31 4.02 -9.26 -23.38
C GLN A 31 2.51 -9.12 -23.62
N MET A 32 1.75 -8.70 -22.60
CA MET A 32 0.31 -8.42 -22.71
C MET A 32 -0.01 -7.07 -23.35
N GLY A 33 1.01 -6.31 -23.79
CA GLY A 33 0.85 -5.04 -24.48
C GLY A 33 0.67 -3.82 -23.55
N TRP A 34 1.06 -3.95 -22.28
CA TRP A 34 1.12 -2.81 -21.36
C TRP A 34 2.48 -2.11 -21.42
N GLU A 35 2.49 -0.82 -21.23
CA GLU A 35 3.67 -0.05 -20.85
C GLU A 35 3.69 0.02 -19.33
N VAL A 36 4.67 -0.63 -18.70
CA VAL A 36 4.82 -0.70 -17.25
C VAL A 36 5.86 0.33 -16.81
N ILE A 37 5.48 1.24 -15.92
CA ILE A 37 6.35 2.29 -15.39
C ILE A 37 6.27 2.27 -13.87
N PHE A 38 7.39 2.21 -13.19
CA PHE A 38 7.45 2.34 -11.74
C PHE A 38 7.36 3.81 -11.32
N TRP A 39 6.44 4.11 -10.41
CA TRP A 39 6.32 5.41 -9.76
C TRP A 39 6.91 5.30 -8.35
N ASN A 40 8.20 5.59 -8.26
CA ASN A 40 9.08 5.13 -7.20
C ASN A 40 9.34 6.19 -6.13
N HIS A 41 9.05 5.86 -4.87
CA HIS A 41 9.38 6.66 -3.68
C HIS A 41 10.48 6.01 -2.82
N THR A 42 11.11 4.98 -3.32
CA THR A 42 12.22 4.30 -2.63
C THR A 42 13.57 4.93 -3.01
N PRO A 43 14.63 4.68 -2.25
CA PRO A 43 15.97 5.16 -2.59
C PRO A 43 16.67 4.30 -3.66
N PHE A 44 16.02 3.27 -4.18
CA PHE A 44 16.59 2.36 -5.18
C PHE A 44 16.34 2.90 -6.57
N ASP A 45 17.37 2.89 -7.41
CA ASP A 45 17.29 3.22 -8.83
C ASP A 45 16.84 1.98 -9.61
N LEU A 46 15.67 2.04 -10.20
CA LEU A 46 15.11 0.93 -10.97
C LEU A 46 15.53 0.99 -12.45
N GLU A 47 16.05 2.11 -12.92
CA GLU A 47 16.64 2.21 -14.27
C GLU A 47 17.91 1.35 -14.36
N GLU A 48 18.69 1.21 -13.26
CA GLU A 48 19.81 0.29 -13.19
C GLU A 48 19.42 -1.19 -13.39
N LEU A 49 18.15 -1.52 -13.11
CA LEU A 49 17.55 -2.83 -13.37
C LEU A 49 16.90 -2.94 -14.76
N GLY A 50 16.99 -1.89 -15.57
CA GLY A 50 16.42 -1.84 -16.91
C GLY A 50 14.91 -1.48 -16.96
N TYR A 51 14.33 -1.01 -15.86
CA TYR A 51 12.92 -0.63 -15.80
C TYR A 51 12.72 0.86 -16.07
N LYS A 52 11.55 1.21 -16.62
CA LYS A 52 11.11 2.60 -16.72
C LYS A 52 10.69 3.09 -15.33
N GLU A 53 11.18 4.25 -14.95
CA GLU A 53 10.94 4.84 -13.64
C GLU A 53 10.51 6.31 -13.73
N ILE A 54 9.66 6.72 -12.80
CA ILE A 54 9.37 8.12 -12.49
C ILE A 54 9.56 8.27 -10.98
N THR A 55 10.42 9.18 -10.56
CA THR A 55 10.64 9.46 -9.15
C THR A 55 9.40 10.11 -8.53
N LEU A 56 8.92 9.54 -7.43
CA LEU A 56 7.81 10.11 -6.65
C LEU A 56 8.37 11.08 -5.60
N GLU A 57 8.44 12.36 -5.95
CA GLU A 57 9.02 13.40 -5.10
C GLU A 57 8.02 13.97 -4.08
N GLY A 58 8.52 14.19 -2.87
CA GLY A 58 7.78 14.82 -1.79
C GLY A 58 7.37 13.86 -0.68
N SER A 59 6.57 14.34 0.23
CA SER A 59 6.09 13.55 1.37
C SER A 59 4.73 14.02 1.85
N ALA A 60 3.99 13.10 2.48
CA ALA A 60 2.69 13.38 3.04
C ALA A 60 2.74 14.46 4.13
N ARG A 61 1.66 15.23 4.26
CA ARG A 61 1.56 16.28 5.27
C ARG A 61 1.57 15.72 6.69
N PRO A 62 2.25 16.38 7.64
CA PRO A 62 2.26 15.94 9.05
C PRO A 62 0.86 15.78 9.67
N ARG A 63 -0.10 16.59 9.21
CA ARG A 63 -1.50 16.48 9.63
C ARG A 63 -2.13 15.16 9.16
N THR A 64 -1.81 14.71 7.98
CA THR A 64 -2.32 13.45 7.43
C THR A 64 -1.78 12.27 8.23
N ASP A 65 -0.52 12.30 8.64
CA ASP A 65 0.05 11.27 9.52
C ASP A 65 -0.69 11.18 10.86
N LEU A 66 -1.03 12.32 11.48
CA LEU A 66 -1.84 12.34 12.71
C LEU A 66 -3.23 11.74 12.51
N LEU A 67 -3.88 12.07 11.38
CA LEU A 67 -5.19 11.53 11.03
C LEU A 67 -5.11 10.01 10.78
N LYS A 68 -4.07 9.54 10.09
CA LYS A 68 -3.80 8.13 9.87
C LYS A 68 -3.60 7.37 11.18
N ARG A 69 -2.80 7.89 12.10
CA ARG A 69 -2.60 7.30 13.44
C ARG A 69 -3.93 7.18 14.19
N ALA A 70 -4.74 8.26 14.18
CA ALA A 70 -6.05 8.25 14.80
C ALA A 70 -7.00 7.22 14.15
N LYS A 71 -6.97 7.11 12.82
CA LYS A 71 -7.76 6.15 12.05
C LYS A 71 -7.40 4.71 12.41
N ILE A 72 -6.12 4.36 12.45
CA ILE A 72 -5.68 3.01 12.80
C ILE A 72 -6.18 2.62 14.18
N VAL A 73 -5.97 3.46 15.20
CA VAL A 73 -6.41 3.15 16.57
C VAL A 73 -7.93 3.11 16.70
N ALA A 74 -8.64 4.02 16.04
CA ALA A 74 -10.11 4.02 16.04
C ALA A 74 -10.68 2.77 15.36
N GLU A 75 -10.04 2.29 14.30
CA GLU A 75 -10.45 1.09 13.56
C GLU A 75 -10.15 -0.17 14.35
N LEU A 76 -8.99 -0.28 15.00
CA LEU A 76 -8.67 -1.39 15.93
C LEU A 76 -9.67 -1.44 17.09
N ASN A 77 -10.06 -0.30 17.67
CA ASN A 77 -11.12 -0.24 18.66
C ASN A 77 -12.49 -0.68 18.10
N HIS A 78 -12.77 -0.34 16.84
CA HIS A 78 -13.99 -0.78 16.16
C HIS A 78 -13.97 -2.30 15.95
N PHE A 79 -12.86 -2.87 15.49
CA PHE A 79 -12.70 -4.32 15.30
C PHE A 79 -12.82 -5.07 16.63
N THR A 80 -12.16 -4.61 17.69
CA THR A 80 -12.30 -5.18 19.04
C THR A 80 -13.78 -5.28 19.44
N LYS A 81 -14.55 -4.22 19.23
CA LYS A 81 -15.97 -4.21 19.57
C LYS A 81 -16.81 -5.06 18.61
N LYS A 82 -16.56 -4.95 17.30
CA LYS A 82 -17.35 -5.63 16.25
C LYS A 82 -17.21 -7.14 16.34
N PHE A 83 -16.00 -7.63 16.62
CA PHE A 83 -15.68 -9.05 16.65
C PHE A 83 -15.60 -9.63 18.08
N ASN A 84 -15.79 -8.78 19.10
CA ASN A 84 -15.66 -9.13 20.51
C ASN A 84 -14.34 -9.83 20.85
N ASP A 85 -13.23 -9.34 20.28
CA ASP A 85 -11.91 -9.92 20.41
C ASP A 85 -10.87 -8.87 20.79
N SER A 86 -10.15 -9.11 21.89
CA SER A 86 -9.12 -8.19 22.41
C SER A 86 -7.80 -8.24 21.65
N VAL A 87 -7.60 -9.23 20.76
CA VAL A 87 -6.36 -9.37 19.98
C VAL A 87 -6.02 -8.11 19.18
N TYR A 88 -7.03 -7.40 18.67
CA TYR A 88 -6.83 -6.15 17.94
C TYR A 88 -6.16 -5.05 18.75
N GLN A 89 -6.21 -5.11 20.09
CA GLN A 89 -5.54 -4.14 20.95
C GLN A 89 -4.01 -4.34 20.95
N THR A 90 -3.53 -5.54 20.67
CA THR A 90 -2.10 -5.87 20.59
C THR A 90 -1.41 -5.20 19.38
N TYR A 91 -2.18 -4.85 18.34
CA TYR A 91 -1.67 -4.17 17.15
C TYR A 91 -1.50 -2.65 17.33
N LYS A 92 -1.86 -2.11 18.49
CA LYS A 92 -1.62 -0.71 18.80
C LYS A 92 -0.17 -0.49 19.17
N PHE A 93 0.53 0.31 18.37
CA PHE A 93 1.89 0.72 18.69
C PHE A 93 1.87 1.81 19.77
N PRO A 94 2.62 1.64 20.87
CA PRO A 94 2.74 2.67 21.88
C PRO A 94 3.41 3.91 21.31
N SER A 95 3.01 5.09 21.77
CA SER A 95 3.70 6.32 21.41
C SER A 95 5.11 6.32 22.03
N SER A 96 6.14 6.37 21.19
CA SER A 96 7.54 6.37 21.63
C SER A 96 8.05 7.73 22.06
N LYS A 97 7.25 8.81 21.90
CA LYS A 97 7.73 10.19 22.06
C LYS A 97 7.46 10.72 23.46
N LYS A 98 8.51 10.75 24.30
CA LYS A 98 8.49 11.36 25.64
C LYS A 98 8.49 12.91 25.61
N ALA A 99 8.83 13.55 24.50
CA ALA A 99 8.93 15.01 24.37
C ALA A 99 7.56 15.71 24.43
N PHE A 100 7.51 16.94 24.92
CA PHE A 100 6.30 17.76 25.08
C PHE A 100 5.46 17.88 23.79
N LYS A 101 6.12 18.13 22.65
CA LYS A 101 5.46 18.13 21.33
C LYS A 101 4.79 16.79 20.99
N GLY A 102 5.33 15.68 21.47
CA GLY A 102 4.72 14.35 21.33
C GLY A 102 3.41 14.23 22.11
N LYS A 103 3.38 14.72 23.35
CA LYS A 103 2.18 14.71 24.21
C LYS A 103 1.02 15.49 23.60
N ILE A 104 1.30 16.68 22.99
CA ILE A 104 0.27 17.46 22.28
C ILE A 104 -0.30 16.68 21.09
N LYS A 105 0.57 16.06 20.28
CA LYS A 105 0.14 15.22 19.15
C LYS A 105 -0.73 14.05 19.61
N ASP A 106 -0.34 13.39 20.69
CA ASP A 106 -1.11 12.29 21.27
C ASP A 106 -2.47 12.76 21.82
N GLY A 107 -2.52 13.96 22.42
CA GLY A 107 -3.78 14.61 22.81
C GLY A 107 -4.73 14.80 21.64
N ILE A 108 -4.23 15.34 20.52
CA ILE A 108 -5.02 15.52 19.28
C ILE A 108 -5.53 14.17 18.75
N VAL A 109 -4.64 13.17 18.68
CA VAL A 109 -4.99 11.81 18.24
C VAL A 109 -6.10 11.22 19.11
N ASN A 110 -6.00 11.36 20.44
CA ASN A 110 -7.00 10.85 21.38
C ASN A 110 -8.38 11.54 21.19
N VAL A 111 -8.40 12.86 20.95
CA VAL A 111 -9.66 13.56 20.62
C VAL A 111 -10.26 13.04 19.32
N LEU A 112 -9.43 12.85 18.29
CA LEU A 112 -9.89 12.29 17.00
C LEU A 112 -10.47 10.88 17.17
N ILE A 113 -9.84 10.00 17.95
CA ILE A 113 -10.34 8.66 18.23
C ILE A 113 -11.70 8.71 18.92
N ARG A 114 -11.86 9.58 19.93
CA ARG A 114 -13.11 9.71 20.70
C ARG A 114 -14.27 10.24 19.86
N THR A 115 -13.99 11.13 18.92
CA THR A 115 -15.01 11.79 18.08
C THR A 115 -15.32 11.05 16.77
N HIS A 116 -14.51 10.06 16.38
CA HIS A 116 -14.67 9.31 15.13
C HIS A 116 -14.80 7.81 15.40
N LYS A 117 -15.88 7.42 16.07
CA LYS A 117 -16.18 6.02 16.40
C LYS A 117 -17.02 5.35 15.31
N GLY A 118 -16.86 4.03 15.17
CA GLY A 118 -17.64 3.20 14.25
C GLY A 118 -17.39 3.52 12.78
N GLU A 119 -18.07 2.82 11.89
CA GLU A 119 -17.84 2.87 10.44
C GLU A 119 -17.92 4.30 9.86
N LYS A 120 -18.99 5.02 10.20
CA LYS A 120 -19.16 6.43 9.75
C LYS A 120 -18.02 7.35 10.23
N GLY A 121 -17.50 7.10 11.44
CA GLY A 121 -16.37 7.86 11.98
C GLY A 121 -15.09 7.57 11.20
N LEU A 122 -14.83 6.30 10.89
CA LEU A 122 -13.67 5.86 10.10
C LEU A 122 -13.70 6.43 8.69
N GLN A 123 -14.85 6.41 8.02
CA GLN A 123 -15.02 7.04 6.71
C GLN A 123 -14.74 8.55 6.74
N ARG A 124 -15.18 9.25 7.81
CA ARG A 124 -14.84 10.68 7.99
C ARG A 124 -13.35 10.90 8.16
N LEU A 125 -12.63 10.03 8.86
CA LEU A 125 -11.16 10.12 8.99
C LEU A 125 -10.48 9.90 7.64
N ARG A 126 -10.90 8.90 6.85
CA ARG A 126 -10.39 8.69 5.48
C ARG A 126 -10.63 9.92 4.60
N LYS A 127 -11.83 10.50 4.61
CA LYS A 127 -12.12 11.75 3.89
C LYS A 127 -11.24 12.92 4.35
N LYS A 128 -10.99 13.04 5.67
CA LYS A 128 -10.11 14.09 6.21
C LYS A 128 -8.65 13.89 5.80
N MET A 129 -8.14 12.67 5.72
CA MET A 129 -6.80 12.37 5.21
C MET A 129 -6.66 12.83 3.75
N ARG A 130 -7.56 12.42 2.88
CA ARG A 130 -7.59 12.85 1.47
C ARG A 130 -7.70 14.38 1.34
N SER A 131 -8.60 15.00 2.07
CA SER A 131 -8.77 16.47 2.09
C SER A 131 -7.53 17.20 2.63
N SER A 132 -6.77 16.57 3.53
CA SER A 132 -5.50 17.12 4.00
C SER A 132 -4.45 17.08 2.89
N GLU A 133 -4.29 15.96 2.20
CA GLU A 133 -3.30 15.82 1.11
C GLU A 133 -3.58 16.75 -0.07
N ARG A 134 -4.83 16.93 -0.49
CA ARG A 134 -5.20 17.87 -1.57
C ARG A 134 -4.69 19.31 -1.38
N LYS A 135 -4.31 19.67 -0.14
CA LYS A 135 -3.77 21.00 0.20
C LYS A 135 -2.24 21.05 0.22
N GLY A 136 -1.57 19.93 -0.07
CA GLY A 136 -0.11 19.80 -0.04
C GLY A 136 0.52 19.86 -1.42
N ASP A 137 1.78 20.25 -1.48
CA ASP A 137 2.52 20.28 -2.75
C ASP A 137 2.80 18.86 -3.26
N TYR A 138 2.99 17.91 -2.36
CA TYR A 138 3.11 16.49 -2.73
C TYR A 138 1.92 16.00 -3.57
N TYR A 139 0.68 16.36 -3.20
CA TYR A 139 -0.50 16.04 -4.00
C TYR A 139 -0.49 16.73 -5.36
N LYS A 140 -0.07 18.01 -5.42
CA LYS A 140 0.02 18.75 -6.68
C LYS A 140 1.05 18.13 -7.63
N ASN A 141 2.20 17.72 -7.09
CA ASN A 141 3.23 17.01 -7.85
C ASN A 141 2.71 15.68 -8.39
N CYS A 142 2.05 14.88 -7.53
CA CYS A 142 1.41 13.64 -7.97
C CYS A 142 0.40 13.87 -9.09
N LYS A 143 -0.42 14.91 -8.96
CA LYS A 143 -1.43 15.25 -9.97
C LYS A 143 -0.79 15.66 -11.29
N ALA A 144 0.27 16.48 -11.26
CA ALA A 144 0.99 16.89 -12.46
C ALA A 144 1.64 15.70 -13.20
N VAL A 145 2.23 14.74 -12.45
CA VAL A 145 2.78 13.51 -13.03
C VAL A 145 1.66 12.70 -13.72
N LEU A 146 0.52 12.53 -13.07
CA LEU A 146 -0.61 11.77 -13.63
C LEU A 146 -1.22 12.45 -14.86
N GLU A 147 -1.31 13.78 -14.88
CA GLU A 147 -1.79 14.55 -16.04
C GLU A 147 -0.81 14.44 -17.22
N ASN A 148 0.50 14.42 -16.97
CA ASN A 148 1.53 14.26 -17.98
C ASN A 148 1.58 12.83 -18.55
N GLU A 149 1.59 11.83 -17.66
CA GLU A 149 1.72 10.42 -18.05
C GLU A 149 0.43 9.83 -18.61
N ASN A 150 -0.72 10.34 -18.18
CA ASN A 150 -2.06 9.88 -18.57
C ASN A 150 -2.20 8.35 -18.55
N PRO A 151 -1.96 7.68 -17.41
CA PRO A 151 -2.00 6.24 -17.34
C PRO A 151 -3.44 5.70 -17.37
N ASP A 152 -3.61 4.47 -17.88
CA ASP A 152 -4.89 3.75 -17.83
C ASP A 152 -5.19 3.17 -16.45
N LEU A 153 -4.16 2.99 -15.60
CA LEU A 153 -4.28 2.41 -14.27
C LEU A 153 -3.13 2.86 -13.36
N VAL A 154 -3.45 3.16 -12.11
CA VAL A 154 -2.47 3.26 -11.03
C VAL A 154 -2.61 2.04 -10.11
N PHE A 155 -1.57 1.21 -10.06
CA PHE A 155 -1.49 0.02 -9.22
C PHE A 155 -0.60 0.30 -8.01
N CYS A 156 -1.16 0.32 -6.82
CA CYS A 156 -0.44 0.55 -5.57
C CYS A 156 0.02 -0.78 -4.96
N THR A 157 1.31 -0.99 -4.87
CA THR A 157 1.91 -2.22 -4.33
C THR A 157 1.72 -2.37 -2.83
N ASN A 158 1.58 -1.24 -2.12
CA ASN A 158 1.37 -1.20 -0.67
C ASN A 158 0.71 0.13 -0.26
N GLN A 159 -0.54 0.12 0.13
CA GLN A 159 -1.23 1.34 0.57
C GLN A 159 -1.03 1.70 2.05
N ARG A 160 -0.28 0.91 2.82
CA ARG A 160 -0.05 1.17 4.27
C ARG A 160 0.69 2.49 4.55
N PRO A 161 1.73 2.88 3.78
CA PRO A 161 2.42 4.13 4.00
C PRO A 161 1.50 5.35 3.84
N VAL A 162 1.76 6.38 4.63
CA VAL A 162 1.03 7.65 4.50
C VAL A 162 1.24 8.31 3.13
N ASN A 163 2.40 8.04 2.51
CA ASN A 163 2.77 8.55 1.19
C ASN A 163 1.94 7.93 0.04
N ALA A 164 1.23 6.82 0.27
CA ALA A 164 0.29 6.28 -0.72
C ALA A 164 -0.99 7.12 -0.87
N ILE A 165 -1.31 7.97 0.11
CA ILE A 165 -2.60 8.69 0.14
C ILE A 165 -2.70 9.75 -0.96
N ALA A 166 -1.66 10.56 -1.14
CA ALA A 166 -1.66 11.63 -2.15
C ALA A 166 -1.74 11.10 -3.58
N PRO A 167 -0.87 10.16 -4.03
CA PRO A 167 -0.92 9.65 -5.40
C PRO A 167 -2.24 8.93 -5.72
N LEU A 168 -2.75 8.07 -4.82
CA LEU A 168 -4.05 7.43 -5.03
C LEU A 168 -5.21 8.43 -5.04
N THR A 169 -5.16 9.46 -4.16
CA THR A 169 -6.20 10.51 -4.16
C THR A 169 -6.15 11.32 -5.45
N ALA A 170 -4.95 11.65 -5.96
CA ALA A 170 -4.79 12.40 -7.21
C ALA A 170 -5.31 11.60 -8.41
N ALA A 171 -5.00 10.30 -8.49
CA ALA A 171 -5.51 9.41 -9.53
C ALA A 171 -7.05 9.38 -9.54
N GLN A 172 -7.66 9.16 -8.38
CA GLN A 172 -9.13 9.13 -8.25
C GLN A 172 -9.78 10.49 -8.58
N ASP A 173 -9.15 11.61 -8.24
CA ASP A 173 -9.65 12.96 -8.57
C ASP A 173 -9.56 13.27 -10.08
N LEU A 174 -8.67 12.60 -10.81
CA LEU A 174 -8.55 12.66 -12.26
C LEU A 174 -9.40 11.61 -12.99
N GLY A 175 -10.10 10.74 -12.26
CA GLY A 175 -10.89 9.64 -12.83
C GLY A 175 -10.04 8.49 -13.38
N ILE A 176 -8.77 8.41 -12.99
CA ILE A 176 -7.88 7.31 -13.36
C ILE A 176 -8.18 6.13 -12.43
N PRO A 177 -8.47 4.93 -12.98
CA PRO A 177 -8.70 3.72 -12.19
C PRO A 177 -7.54 3.45 -11.23
N THR A 178 -7.89 2.99 -10.01
CA THR A 178 -6.91 2.68 -8.97
C THR A 178 -7.06 1.25 -8.51
N SER A 179 -5.93 0.60 -8.24
CA SER A 179 -5.92 -0.72 -7.63
C SER A 179 -4.87 -0.82 -6.55
N THR A 180 -5.02 -1.79 -5.65
CA THR A 180 -4.02 -2.07 -4.62
C THR A 180 -3.83 -3.55 -4.41
N PHE A 181 -2.60 -3.93 -4.08
CA PHE A 181 -2.24 -5.26 -3.65
C PHE A 181 -2.18 -5.35 -2.13
N ILE A 182 -2.88 -6.33 -1.56
CA ILE A 182 -2.79 -6.64 -0.13
C ILE A 182 -1.65 -7.64 0.04
N PHE A 183 -0.46 -7.13 0.26
CA PHE A 183 0.80 -7.88 0.16
C PHE A 183 1.06 -8.85 1.32
N SER A 184 0.23 -8.86 2.36
CA SER A 184 0.37 -9.76 3.50
C SER A 184 -0.98 -10.02 4.16
N TRP A 185 -1.20 -11.28 4.57
CA TRP A 185 -2.40 -11.72 5.26
C TRP A 185 -2.70 -10.94 6.56
N ASP A 186 -1.68 -10.40 7.19
CA ASP A 186 -1.80 -9.66 8.46
C ASP A 186 -2.11 -8.16 8.28
N ASN A 187 -2.23 -7.68 7.05
CA ASN A 187 -2.49 -6.25 6.79
C ASN A 187 -3.88 -5.82 7.21
N LEU A 188 -4.89 -6.64 6.91
CA LEU A 188 -6.29 -6.30 7.15
C LEU A 188 -6.62 -6.21 8.65
N PRO A 189 -6.28 -7.20 9.50
CA PRO A 189 -6.57 -7.13 10.93
C PRO A 189 -5.81 -6.01 11.66
N LYS A 190 -4.70 -5.52 11.09
CA LYS A 190 -3.91 -4.39 11.63
C LYS A 190 -4.46 -3.01 11.26
N ALA A 191 -5.62 -2.93 10.62
CA ALA A 191 -6.28 -1.68 10.25
C ALA A 191 -5.41 -0.77 9.37
N THR A 192 -4.67 -1.34 8.42
CA THR A 192 -3.65 -0.62 7.64
C THR A 192 -4.18 0.02 6.36
N MET A 193 -5.42 -0.23 5.95
CA MET A 193 -6.00 0.36 4.74
C MET A 193 -6.23 1.87 4.92
N VAL A 194 -5.57 2.69 4.10
CA VAL A 194 -5.65 4.16 4.21
C VAL A 194 -6.54 4.81 3.17
N VAL A 195 -6.60 4.26 1.96
CA VAL A 195 -7.47 4.72 0.85
C VAL A 195 -8.21 3.52 0.28
N GLU A 196 -9.49 3.66 0.03
CA GLU A 196 -10.25 2.66 -0.74
C GLU A 196 -9.97 2.89 -2.23
N THR A 197 -9.62 1.81 -2.94
CA THR A 197 -9.33 1.78 -4.38
C THR A 197 -10.47 1.12 -5.15
N ASP A 198 -10.45 1.20 -6.47
CA ASP A 198 -11.49 0.61 -7.31
C ASP A 198 -11.36 -0.92 -7.37
N HIS A 199 -10.12 -1.45 -7.27
CA HIS A 199 -9.84 -2.89 -7.27
C HIS A 199 -8.82 -3.27 -6.20
N TYR A 200 -8.94 -4.51 -5.72
CA TYR A 200 -8.09 -5.12 -4.69
C TYR A 200 -7.58 -6.46 -5.18
N PHE A 201 -6.27 -6.67 -5.09
CA PHE A 201 -5.64 -7.95 -5.39
C PHE A 201 -5.22 -8.63 -4.10
N VAL A 202 -5.61 -9.88 -3.92
CA VAL A 202 -5.37 -10.67 -2.71
C VAL A 202 -4.81 -12.04 -3.06
N TRP A 203 -4.15 -12.69 -2.10
CA TRP A 203 -3.47 -13.96 -2.35
C TRP A 203 -4.41 -15.14 -2.48
N SER A 204 -5.51 -15.13 -1.70
CA SER A 204 -6.37 -16.30 -1.54
C SER A 204 -7.82 -15.91 -1.27
N GLU A 205 -8.69 -16.90 -1.40
CA GLU A 205 -10.09 -16.79 -1.04
C GLU A 205 -10.30 -16.39 0.43
N TYR A 206 -9.44 -16.88 1.33
CA TYR A 206 -9.47 -16.47 2.74
C TYR A 206 -9.24 -14.97 2.90
N MET A 207 -8.30 -14.41 2.17
CA MET A 207 -8.04 -12.96 2.22
C MET A 207 -9.16 -12.14 1.58
N ARG A 208 -9.84 -12.68 0.54
CA ARG A 208 -11.06 -12.06 0.01
C ARG A 208 -12.14 -11.98 1.08
N ASP A 209 -12.40 -13.09 1.76
CA ASP A 209 -13.43 -13.16 2.80
C ASP A 209 -13.07 -12.26 3.99
N GLU A 210 -11.80 -12.18 4.36
CA GLU A 210 -11.30 -11.24 5.37
C GLU A 210 -11.47 -9.79 4.92
N LEU A 211 -11.16 -9.46 3.68
CA LEU A 211 -11.33 -8.09 3.17
C LEU A 211 -12.79 -7.64 3.28
N GLN A 212 -13.74 -8.47 2.87
CA GLN A 212 -15.17 -8.19 3.01
C GLN A 212 -15.62 -8.11 4.48
N ARG A 213 -15.08 -8.98 5.34
CA ARG A 213 -15.37 -8.99 6.76
C ARG A 213 -14.94 -7.70 7.47
N TYR A 214 -13.75 -7.20 7.16
CA TYR A 214 -13.20 -5.98 7.75
C TYR A 214 -13.76 -4.72 7.09
N TYR A 215 -13.97 -4.75 5.78
CA TYR A 215 -14.37 -3.60 4.96
C TYR A 215 -15.61 -3.94 4.11
N PRO A 216 -16.81 -4.05 4.73
CA PRO A 216 -18.02 -4.50 4.05
C PRO A 216 -18.55 -3.51 2.98
N SER A 217 -17.95 -2.33 2.87
CA SER A 217 -18.23 -1.37 1.78
C SER A 217 -17.63 -1.79 0.44
N ILE A 218 -16.64 -2.71 0.45
CA ILE A 218 -15.98 -3.20 -0.76
C ILE A 218 -16.82 -4.35 -1.34
N ALA A 219 -17.27 -4.16 -2.57
CA ALA A 219 -18.04 -5.19 -3.27
C ALA A 219 -17.14 -6.36 -3.71
N GLU A 220 -17.69 -7.56 -3.77
CA GLU A 220 -16.95 -8.76 -4.20
C GLU A 220 -16.36 -8.60 -5.61
N SER A 221 -17.08 -7.94 -6.51
CA SER A 221 -16.62 -7.65 -7.87
C SER A 221 -15.36 -6.77 -7.96
N GLN A 222 -14.99 -6.10 -6.87
CA GLN A 222 -13.77 -5.29 -6.78
C GLN A 222 -12.56 -6.11 -6.30
N ILE A 223 -12.76 -7.38 -5.87
CA ILE A 223 -11.72 -8.20 -5.25
C ILE A 223 -11.28 -9.31 -6.22
N HIS A 224 -9.99 -9.38 -6.47
CA HIS A 224 -9.39 -10.34 -7.38
C HIS A 224 -8.41 -11.24 -6.63
N VAL A 225 -8.65 -12.55 -6.66
CA VAL A 225 -7.75 -13.55 -6.07
C VAL A 225 -6.72 -13.93 -7.14
N THR A 226 -5.45 -13.57 -6.91
CA THR A 226 -4.37 -13.70 -7.90
C THR A 226 -3.17 -14.49 -7.40
N GLY A 227 -3.16 -14.92 -6.14
CA GLY A 227 -1.92 -15.38 -5.53
C GLY A 227 -0.99 -14.22 -5.19
N THR A 228 0.28 -14.52 -5.00
CA THR A 228 1.30 -13.52 -4.70
C THR A 228 2.60 -13.80 -5.45
N PRO A 229 3.16 -12.82 -6.16
CA PRO A 229 4.40 -13.00 -6.91
C PRO A 229 5.65 -13.14 -6.02
N GLN A 230 5.57 -12.78 -4.73
CA GLN A 230 6.72 -12.83 -3.82
C GLN A 230 7.37 -14.21 -3.66
N PHE A 231 6.67 -15.28 -4.02
CA PHE A 231 7.19 -16.65 -3.94
C PHE A 231 7.72 -17.17 -5.28
N GLU A 232 7.59 -16.40 -6.36
CA GLU A 232 8.09 -16.79 -7.68
C GLU A 232 9.58 -17.17 -7.66
N PRO A 233 10.50 -16.40 -6.99
CA PRO A 233 11.90 -16.77 -6.93
C PRO A 233 12.18 -18.13 -6.25
N GLN A 234 11.25 -18.64 -5.44
CA GLN A 234 11.43 -19.95 -4.78
C GLN A 234 11.20 -21.11 -5.74
N TYR A 235 10.56 -20.86 -6.88
CA TYR A 235 10.33 -21.84 -7.95
C TYR A 235 11.34 -21.66 -9.10
N ASP A 236 12.16 -20.63 -9.05
CA ASP A 236 13.24 -20.40 -10.02
C ASP A 236 14.49 -21.16 -9.59
N HIS A 237 14.69 -22.32 -10.25
CA HIS A 237 15.84 -23.20 -9.97
C HIS A 237 17.19 -22.54 -10.29
N SER A 238 17.24 -21.45 -11.08
CA SER A 238 18.47 -20.72 -11.37
C SER A 238 19.02 -20.00 -10.12
N LEU A 239 18.16 -19.73 -9.14
CA LEU A 239 18.50 -19.11 -7.86
C LEU A 239 18.81 -20.14 -6.77
N SER A 240 18.71 -21.43 -7.07
CA SER A 240 19.00 -22.49 -6.09
C SER A 240 20.47 -22.90 -6.16
N GLN A 241 21.04 -23.17 -5.00
CA GLN A 241 22.40 -23.65 -4.82
C GLN A 241 22.35 -25.09 -4.31
N SER A 242 23.27 -25.96 -4.76
CA SER A 242 23.37 -27.31 -4.21
C SER A 242 23.79 -27.24 -2.73
N ARG A 243 23.44 -28.27 -1.95
CA ARG A 243 23.89 -28.38 -0.56
C ARG A 243 25.40 -28.39 -0.47
N GLU A 244 26.07 -29.11 -1.38
CA GLU A 244 27.51 -29.23 -1.46
C GLU A 244 28.17 -27.86 -1.71
N ASP A 245 27.65 -27.09 -2.66
CA ASP A 245 28.18 -25.76 -2.97
C ASP A 245 27.96 -24.78 -1.82
N PHE A 246 26.78 -24.83 -1.17
CA PHE A 246 26.48 -24.03 0.02
C PHE A 246 27.45 -24.33 1.17
N PHE A 247 27.68 -25.62 1.48
CA PHE A 247 28.61 -26.04 2.54
C PHE A 247 30.01 -25.59 2.23
N LYS A 248 30.45 -25.73 0.98
CA LYS A 248 31.80 -25.30 0.54
C LYS A 248 31.94 -23.78 0.63
N GLU A 249 30.94 -23.00 0.21
CA GLU A 249 30.98 -21.53 0.24
C GLU A 249 31.09 -20.99 1.66
N PHE A 250 30.35 -21.60 2.59
CA PHE A 250 30.32 -21.15 3.99
C PHE A 250 31.27 -21.91 4.92
N GLY A 251 32.14 -22.78 4.39
CA GLY A 251 33.13 -23.53 5.16
C GLY A 251 32.52 -24.45 6.22
N LEU A 252 31.34 -25.02 5.92
CA LEU A 252 30.63 -25.93 6.81
C LEU A 252 31.05 -27.37 6.55
N ASP A 253 31.16 -28.18 7.62
CA ASP A 253 31.38 -29.63 7.51
C ASP A 253 30.06 -30.35 7.15
N PHE A 254 30.20 -31.44 6.37
CA PHE A 254 29.06 -32.27 5.91
C PHE A 254 28.54 -33.14 7.05
#